data_a3e4b827d1e33274862c7ca86e6db34f
#
_entry.id   a3e4b827d1e33274862c7ca86e6db34f
#
_cell.length_a   1.000
_cell.length_b   1.000
_cell.length_c   1.000
_cell.angle_alpha   90.00
_cell.angle_beta   90.00
_cell.angle_gamma   90.00
#
_symmetry.space_group_name_H-M   'P 1'
#
loop_
_entity.id
_entity.type
_entity.pdbx_description
1 polymer ?
#
loop_
_entity_poly.entity_id
_entity_poly.type
_entity_poly.pdbx_seq_one_letter_code
_entity_poly.pdbx_strand_id
1 'polypeptide(L)'
;MLQIVIMKKTVIAYLHTHWDREWYREFEVFRLRLLRVFDNVLNLLETNKIPSFYFDGQVSALLDYLEIRPEKEKIVRKFIKEKRLFIGPCYTLVDEFLTDKTTFEKNLEIGLKISTDFGCTDFIGYLADTFGHSQNIPKIFQKFGIDKCVVWRGCGDIPSEFKFNGIDTVNLIRGYFMDIFSAPMTIEQKAEWLKDNLDKIAEKSGDYLLLPIGADHLGVEPDIAEQIEQVNTLLNDYEIKLSNPFEYFKLVKNNFSQYEWNNELRDNSKTFILQGSYSARTKLKQYNTKCTYLLEQANKLQQKYGSEYNSVIEYAYKLLLKNQAHDGICGCSTDLVHRENITRYEKIIQITNTII
;
A
#
# COMPACT_ATOMS: atom_id res chain seq x y z
N MET A 1 41.52 27.98 6.29
CA MET A 1 40.18 27.78 5.72
C MET A 1 39.56 26.62 6.45
N LEU A 2 38.55 26.89 7.28
CA LEU A 2 37.71 25.80 7.81
C LEU A 2 36.95 25.18 6.62
N GLN A 3 37.24 23.94 6.29
CA GLN A 3 36.40 23.15 5.39
C GLN A 3 35.08 22.95 6.12
N ILE A 4 34.04 23.66 5.68
CA ILE A 4 32.67 23.35 6.09
C ILE A 4 32.38 21.97 5.54
N VAL A 5 32.42 20.94 6.36
CA VAL A 5 31.95 19.62 6.00
C VAL A 5 30.42 19.75 5.93
N ILE A 6 29.90 19.94 4.74
CA ILE A 6 28.44 19.87 4.50
C ILE A 6 28.04 18.42 4.80
N MET A 7 27.32 18.21 5.89
CA MET A 7 26.79 16.88 6.18
C MET A 7 25.72 16.53 5.16
N LYS A 8 25.90 15.41 4.45
CA LYS A 8 24.91 14.89 3.51
C LYS A 8 23.61 14.57 4.26
N LYS A 9 22.45 14.91 3.67
CA LYS A 9 21.16 14.42 4.18
C LYS A 9 21.07 12.92 3.94
N THR A 10 20.53 12.20 4.92
CA THR A 10 20.34 10.76 4.82
C THR A 10 19.00 10.45 4.16
N VAL A 11 19.03 9.65 3.10
CA VAL A 11 17.87 9.17 2.36
C VAL A 11 17.60 7.72 2.76
N ILE A 12 16.51 7.48 3.45
CA ILE A 12 16.05 6.13 3.77
C ILE A 12 15.25 5.62 2.57
N ALA A 13 15.85 4.73 1.81
CA ALA A 13 15.23 4.11 0.66
C ALA A 13 14.63 2.76 1.02
N TYR A 14 13.42 2.47 0.54
CA TYR A 14 12.81 1.16 0.69
C TYR A 14 12.35 0.62 -0.65
N LEU A 15 12.59 -0.67 -0.84
CA LEU A 15 12.14 -1.40 -2.03
C LEU A 15 10.70 -1.82 -1.85
N HIS A 16 9.88 -1.56 -2.86
CA HIS A 16 8.45 -1.89 -2.82
C HIS A 16 7.91 -2.20 -4.21
N THR A 17 6.67 -2.66 -4.26
CA THR A 17 5.80 -2.61 -5.45
C THR A 17 4.42 -2.13 -5.01
N HIS A 18 3.74 -1.32 -5.82
CA HIS A 18 2.29 -1.17 -5.71
C HIS A 18 1.64 -2.29 -6.52
N TRP A 19 0.61 -2.94 -5.95
CA TRP A 19 0.03 -4.10 -6.57
C TRP A 19 -1.49 -3.99 -6.70
N ASP A 20 -1.94 -3.61 -7.90
CA ASP A 20 -3.33 -3.80 -8.26
C ASP A 20 -3.56 -5.26 -8.61
N ARG A 21 -4.52 -5.87 -7.92
CA ARG A 21 -4.89 -7.25 -8.17
C ARG A 21 -5.43 -7.45 -9.58
N GLU A 22 -6.11 -6.45 -10.10
CA GLU A 22 -6.69 -6.34 -11.44
C GLU A 22 -6.95 -4.86 -11.73
N TRP A 23 -6.67 -4.41 -12.94
CA TRP A 23 -6.85 -3.01 -13.36
C TRP A 23 -6.95 -2.90 -14.89
N TYR A 24 -5.85 -2.56 -15.59
CA TYR A 24 -5.81 -2.50 -17.07
C TYR A 24 -5.66 -3.89 -17.71
N ARG A 25 -5.54 -4.94 -16.92
CA ARG A 25 -5.60 -6.35 -17.30
C ARG A 25 -6.39 -7.11 -16.24
N GLU A 26 -6.86 -8.28 -16.65
CA GLU A 26 -7.59 -9.22 -15.81
C GLU A 26 -6.68 -9.84 -14.75
N PHE A 27 -7.30 -10.32 -13.70
CA PHE A 27 -6.64 -10.88 -12.52
C PHE A 27 -5.59 -11.96 -12.85
N GLU A 28 -5.92 -12.93 -13.69
CA GLU A 28 -4.97 -14.03 -13.98
C GLU A 28 -3.74 -13.55 -14.76
N VAL A 29 -3.87 -12.51 -15.58
CA VAL A 29 -2.73 -11.89 -16.26
C VAL A 29 -1.81 -11.22 -15.26
N PHE A 30 -2.37 -10.50 -14.28
CA PHE A 30 -1.58 -9.88 -13.21
C PHE A 30 -1.03 -10.93 -12.25
N ARG A 31 -1.77 -11.99 -11.92
CA ARG A 31 -1.27 -13.10 -11.11
C ARG A 31 0.01 -13.71 -11.72
N LEU A 32 0.07 -13.92 -13.03
CA LEU A 32 1.28 -14.42 -13.69
C LEU A 32 2.48 -13.46 -13.53
N ARG A 33 2.25 -12.14 -13.54
CA ARG A 33 3.29 -11.16 -13.24
C ARG A 33 3.69 -11.22 -11.76
N LEU A 34 2.71 -11.32 -10.88
CA LEU A 34 2.92 -11.43 -9.43
C LEU A 34 3.86 -12.59 -9.07
N LEU A 35 3.66 -13.77 -9.69
CA LEU A 35 4.54 -14.92 -9.49
C LEU A 35 6.00 -14.56 -9.78
N ARG A 36 6.26 -13.88 -10.91
CA ARG A 36 7.63 -13.48 -11.30
C ARG A 36 8.22 -12.45 -10.34
N VAL A 37 7.44 -11.44 -9.96
CA VAL A 37 7.88 -10.40 -9.03
C VAL A 37 8.19 -11.00 -7.67
N PHE A 38 7.30 -11.85 -7.13
CA PHE A 38 7.51 -12.44 -5.82
C PHE A 38 8.63 -13.49 -5.80
N ASP A 39 8.73 -14.33 -6.84
CA ASP A 39 9.84 -15.28 -6.97
C ASP A 39 11.20 -14.54 -7.04
N ASN A 40 11.28 -13.40 -7.75
CA ASN A 40 12.46 -12.53 -7.79
C ASN A 40 12.76 -11.95 -6.40
N VAL A 41 11.80 -11.34 -5.74
CA VAL A 41 11.97 -10.73 -4.40
C VAL A 41 12.44 -11.77 -3.38
N LEU A 42 11.80 -12.94 -3.33
CA LEU A 42 12.20 -14.01 -2.41
C LEU A 42 13.63 -14.47 -2.68
N ASN A 43 14.03 -14.64 -3.94
CA ASN A 43 15.40 -15.01 -4.31
C ASN A 43 16.41 -13.94 -3.88
N LEU A 44 16.11 -12.65 -4.04
CA LEU A 44 16.99 -11.56 -3.61
C LEU A 44 17.12 -11.49 -2.08
N LEU A 45 16.04 -11.78 -1.35
CA LEU A 45 16.07 -11.89 0.10
C LEU A 45 16.88 -13.12 0.55
N GLU A 46 16.73 -14.30 -0.10
CA GLU A 46 17.46 -15.51 0.21
C GLU A 46 18.97 -15.35 -0.04
N THR A 47 19.35 -14.69 -1.11
CA THR A 47 20.74 -14.42 -1.48
C THR A 47 21.35 -13.19 -0.79
N ASN A 48 20.59 -12.53 0.11
CA ASN A 48 20.98 -11.31 0.82
C ASN A 48 21.42 -10.16 -0.08
N LYS A 49 20.90 -10.10 -1.31
CA LYS A 49 21.14 -8.97 -2.24
C LYS A 49 20.34 -7.71 -1.87
N ILE A 50 19.23 -7.90 -1.16
CA ILE A 50 18.43 -6.80 -0.62
C ILE A 50 18.20 -7.00 0.88
N PRO A 51 18.16 -5.92 1.69
CA PRO A 51 17.92 -6.03 3.11
C PRO A 51 16.47 -6.39 3.44
N SER A 52 15.52 -5.77 2.75
CA SER A 52 14.09 -5.93 2.99
C SER A 52 13.26 -5.53 1.77
N PHE A 53 11.98 -5.91 1.78
CA PHE A 53 10.98 -5.52 0.79
C PHE A 53 9.65 -5.18 1.46
N TYR A 54 9.01 -4.08 1.06
CA TYR A 54 7.72 -3.63 1.54
C TYR A 54 6.63 -3.95 0.51
N PHE A 55 5.72 -4.86 0.87
CA PHE A 55 4.68 -5.32 -0.04
C PHE A 55 3.36 -4.59 0.22
N ASP A 56 3.31 -3.32 -0.20
CA ASP A 56 2.14 -2.49 -0.47
C ASP A 56 1.07 -2.35 0.64
N GLY A 57 1.38 -2.70 1.88
CA GLY A 57 0.41 -2.56 2.97
C GLY A 57 -0.83 -3.46 2.88
N GLN A 58 -0.85 -4.47 2.01
CA GLN A 58 -1.97 -5.38 1.80
C GLN A 58 -1.53 -6.86 1.82
N VAL A 59 -2.51 -7.78 2.00
CA VAL A 59 -2.23 -9.23 2.05
C VAL A 59 -2.89 -10.02 0.93
N SER A 60 -3.87 -9.47 0.23
CA SER A 60 -4.61 -10.21 -0.81
C SER A 60 -3.70 -10.75 -1.91
N ALA A 61 -2.75 -9.93 -2.37
CA ALA A 61 -1.80 -10.34 -3.40
C ALA A 61 -0.82 -11.43 -2.90
N LEU A 62 -0.39 -11.40 -1.63
CA LEU A 62 0.38 -12.50 -1.06
C LEU A 62 -0.41 -13.82 -1.05
N LEU A 63 -1.70 -13.77 -0.71
CA LEU A 63 -2.56 -14.97 -0.75
C LEU A 63 -2.75 -15.48 -2.18
N ASP A 64 -2.94 -14.58 -3.14
CA ASP A 64 -3.04 -14.93 -4.57
C ASP A 64 -1.74 -15.58 -5.10
N TYR A 65 -0.57 -15.16 -4.58
CA TYR A 65 0.72 -15.80 -4.86
C TYR A 65 0.81 -17.20 -4.25
N LEU A 66 0.51 -17.33 -2.94
CA LEU A 66 0.63 -18.60 -2.22
C LEU A 66 -0.40 -19.63 -2.63
N GLU A 67 -1.54 -19.24 -3.22
CA GLU A 67 -2.49 -20.16 -3.83
C GLU A 67 -1.83 -20.99 -4.96
N ILE A 68 -0.88 -20.40 -5.70
CA ILE A 68 -0.14 -21.04 -6.80
C ILE A 68 1.23 -21.58 -6.37
N ARG A 69 1.82 -21.00 -5.33
CA ARG A 69 3.15 -21.36 -4.80
C ARG A 69 3.07 -21.72 -3.31
N PRO A 70 2.26 -22.72 -2.90
CA PRO A 70 2.10 -23.08 -1.49
C PRO A 70 3.43 -23.53 -0.85
N GLU A 71 4.35 -24.08 -1.63
CA GLU A 71 5.69 -24.50 -1.18
C GLU A 71 6.55 -23.31 -0.70
N LYS A 72 6.20 -22.08 -1.09
CA LYS A 72 6.91 -20.85 -0.69
C LYS A 72 6.45 -20.29 0.65
N GLU A 73 5.36 -20.77 1.24
CA GLU A 73 4.82 -20.24 2.49
C GLU A 73 5.84 -20.21 3.61
N LYS A 74 6.63 -21.29 3.75
CA LYS A 74 7.64 -21.39 4.82
C LYS A 74 8.71 -20.28 4.72
N ILE A 75 9.18 -19.97 3.51
CA ILE A 75 10.21 -18.93 3.31
C ILE A 75 9.60 -17.53 3.47
N VAL A 76 8.38 -17.32 3.03
CA VAL A 76 7.63 -16.07 3.25
C VAL A 76 7.50 -15.80 4.76
N ARG A 77 6.99 -16.76 5.55
CA ARG A 77 6.88 -16.65 7.01
C ARG A 77 8.23 -16.38 7.69
N LYS A 78 9.32 -16.97 7.18
CA LYS A 78 10.67 -16.71 7.68
C LYS A 78 11.03 -15.23 7.51
N PHE A 79 10.93 -14.68 6.30
CA PHE A 79 11.32 -13.30 6.04
C PHE A 79 10.43 -12.27 6.73
N ILE A 80 9.13 -12.57 6.92
CA ILE A 80 8.25 -11.73 7.72
C ILE A 80 8.71 -11.67 9.18
N LYS A 81 9.00 -12.81 9.80
CA LYS A 81 9.51 -12.89 11.19
C LYS A 81 10.88 -12.21 11.36
N GLU A 82 11.72 -12.28 10.34
CA GLU A 82 13.03 -11.61 10.30
C GLU A 82 12.92 -10.11 10.04
N LYS A 83 11.69 -9.55 9.84
CA LYS A 83 11.43 -8.16 9.47
C LYS A 83 12.14 -7.74 8.18
N ARG A 84 12.20 -8.66 7.22
CA ARG A 84 12.76 -8.46 5.89
C ARG A 84 11.70 -8.46 4.77
N LEU A 85 10.50 -8.97 5.04
CA LEU A 85 9.33 -8.85 4.18
C LEU A 85 8.19 -8.27 5.01
N PHE A 86 7.63 -7.13 4.56
CA PHE A 86 6.55 -6.44 5.25
C PHE A 86 5.26 -6.55 4.43
N ILE A 87 4.16 -6.93 5.09
CA ILE A 87 2.82 -7.11 4.52
C ILE A 87 1.75 -6.48 5.42
N GLY A 88 0.56 -6.26 4.91
CA GLY A 88 -0.55 -5.71 5.68
C GLY A 88 -0.36 -4.25 6.10
N PRO A 89 -1.31 -3.65 6.83
CA PRO A 89 -2.38 -4.25 7.63
C PRO A 89 -3.68 -4.58 6.86
N CYS A 90 -3.86 -4.05 5.65
CA CYS A 90 -5.12 -4.19 4.92
C CYS A 90 -5.23 -5.57 4.25
N TYR A 91 -6.46 -6.04 4.07
CA TYR A 91 -6.70 -7.16 3.16
C TYR A 91 -6.45 -6.72 1.71
N THR A 92 -7.01 -5.57 1.31
CA THR A 92 -6.74 -4.89 0.04
C THR A 92 -6.77 -3.37 0.22
N LEU A 93 -6.19 -2.61 -0.71
CA LEU A 93 -6.20 -1.14 -0.69
C LEU A 93 -7.49 -0.63 -1.35
N VAL A 94 -8.39 -0.05 -0.55
CA VAL A 94 -9.71 0.41 -0.98
C VAL A 94 -9.72 1.90 -1.35
N ASP A 95 -10.74 2.35 -2.11
CA ASP A 95 -11.09 3.77 -2.16
C ASP A 95 -11.91 4.13 -0.90
N GLU A 96 -11.45 5.13 -0.15
CA GLU A 96 -12.01 5.50 1.14
C GLU A 96 -13.34 6.23 1.06
N PHE A 97 -13.61 6.91 -0.06
CA PHE A 97 -14.85 7.68 -0.26
C PHE A 97 -15.97 6.87 -0.91
N LEU A 98 -15.63 5.72 -1.49
CA LEU A 98 -16.58 4.80 -2.13
C LEU A 98 -16.87 3.55 -1.29
N THR A 99 -16.21 3.43 -0.14
CA THR A 99 -16.43 2.37 0.85
C THR A 99 -16.96 2.99 2.14
N ASP A 100 -17.59 2.19 2.98
CA ASP A 100 -18.06 2.65 4.29
C ASP A 100 -17.12 2.22 5.42
N LYS A 101 -17.32 2.83 6.59
CA LYS A 101 -16.54 2.56 7.79
C LYS A 101 -16.54 1.09 8.18
N THR A 102 -17.72 0.43 8.11
CA THR A 102 -17.86 -0.96 8.55
C THR A 102 -17.05 -1.92 7.70
N THR A 103 -17.08 -1.73 6.38
CA THR A 103 -16.29 -2.55 5.45
C THR A 103 -14.80 -2.23 5.52
N PHE A 104 -14.42 -0.97 5.79
CA PHE A 104 -13.00 -0.63 6.01
C PHE A 104 -12.47 -1.25 7.32
N GLU A 105 -13.25 -1.22 8.41
CA GLU A 105 -12.90 -1.94 9.65
C GLU A 105 -12.78 -3.45 9.41
N LYS A 106 -13.67 -4.03 8.59
CA LYS A 106 -13.63 -5.45 8.22
C LYS A 106 -12.40 -5.79 7.35
N ASN A 107 -12.00 -4.88 6.49
CA ASN A 107 -10.77 -4.98 5.69
C ASN A 107 -9.53 -5.08 6.61
N LEU A 108 -9.43 -4.21 7.61
CA LEU A 108 -8.35 -4.23 8.60
C LEU A 108 -8.42 -5.49 9.49
N GLU A 109 -9.61 -5.87 9.98
CA GLU A 109 -9.78 -7.06 10.80
C GLU A 109 -9.25 -8.32 10.09
N ILE A 110 -9.65 -8.53 8.84
CA ILE A 110 -9.21 -9.68 8.03
C ILE A 110 -7.72 -9.57 7.68
N GLY A 111 -7.26 -8.39 7.27
CA GLY A 111 -5.87 -8.18 6.88
C GLY A 111 -4.90 -8.35 8.05
N LEU A 112 -5.21 -7.78 9.22
CA LEU A 112 -4.41 -7.91 10.44
C LEU A 112 -4.39 -9.36 10.95
N LYS A 113 -5.54 -10.05 10.96
CA LYS A 113 -5.60 -11.46 11.35
C LYS A 113 -4.64 -12.30 10.51
N ILE A 114 -4.67 -12.14 9.19
CA ILE A 114 -3.80 -12.86 8.25
C ILE A 114 -2.33 -12.44 8.46
N SER A 115 -2.03 -11.15 8.49
CA SER A 115 -0.66 -10.66 8.65
C SER A 115 -0.02 -11.14 9.96
N THR A 116 -0.78 -11.09 11.06
CA THR A 116 -0.34 -11.58 12.37
C THR A 116 -0.10 -13.10 12.36
N ASP A 117 -0.96 -13.87 11.68
CA ASP A 117 -0.78 -15.31 11.50
C ASP A 117 0.50 -15.62 10.72
N PHE A 118 0.88 -14.79 9.75
CA PHE A 118 2.17 -14.89 9.05
C PHE A 118 3.37 -14.45 9.92
N GLY A 119 3.13 -13.74 11.04
CA GLY A 119 4.17 -13.34 12.00
C GLY A 119 4.49 -11.85 12.02
N CYS A 120 3.67 -10.98 11.37
CA CYS A 120 3.82 -9.54 11.49
C CYS A 120 3.47 -9.06 12.91
N THR A 121 4.25 -8.11 13.41
CA THR A 121 4.06 -7.49 14.74
C THR A 121 3.88 -6.00 14.68
N ASP A 122 4.30 -5.36 13.60
CA ASP A 122 4.28 -3.91 13.43
C ASP A 122 3.60 -3.56 12.12
N PHE A 123 2.81 -2.47 12.10
CA PHE A 123 2.02 -2.08 10.95
C PHE A 123 2.13 -0.57 10.67
N ILE A 124 2.05 -0.23 9.40
CA ILE A 124 1.87 1.13 8.89
C ILE A 124 0.60 1.11 8.03
N GLY A 125 -0.32 2.04 8.24
CA GLY A 125 -1.44 2.28 7.34
C GLY A 125 -0.90 2.81 6.01
N TYR A 126 -0.66 1.93 5.05
CA TYR A 126 -0.03 2.31 3.77
C TYR A 126 -1.09 2.52 2.70
N LEU A 127 -1.29 3.77 2.30
CA LEU A 127 -2.36 4.22 1.41
C LEU A 127 -1.75 5.03 0.25
N ALA A 128 -0.78 4.43 -0.44
CA ALA A 128 0.05 5.14 -1.40
C ALA A 128 -0.71 5.57 -2.65
N ASP A 129 -1.69 4.80 -3.15
CA ASP A 129 -2.44 5.11 -4.36
C ASP A 129 -3.94 5.38 -4.14
N THR A 130 -4.43 5.36 -2.93
CA THR A 130 -5.83 5.72 -2.60
C THR A 130 -6.13 7.15 -3.03
N PHE A 131 -7.29 7.39 -3.66
CA PHE A 131 -7.62 8.64 -4.35
C PHE A 131 -8.14 9.74 -3.42
N GLY A 132 -7.30 10.12 -2.45
CA GLY A 132 -7.61 11.04 -1.37
C GLY A 132 -8.01 10.28 -0.09
N HIS A 133 -8.01 10.99 1.06
CA HIS A 133 -8.15 10.36 2.35
C HIS A 133 -9.22 11.02 3.21
N SER A 134 -10.09 10.18 3.78
CA SER A 134 -11.13 10.60 4.73
C SER A 134 -10.52 10.96 6.08
N GLN A 135 -11.01 12.05 6.68
CA GLN A 135 -10.62 12.45 8.03
C GLN A 135 -10.87 11.38 9.12
N ASN A 136 -11.66 10.34 8.81
CA ASN A 136 -11.98 9.26 9.75
C ASN A 136 -10.97 8.11 9.73
N ILE A 137 -10.16 7.98 8.69
CA ILE A 137 -9.20 6.88 8.53
C ILE A 137 -8.19 6.80 9.69
N PRO A 138 -7.60 7.90 10.16
CA PRO A 138 -6.71 7.87 11.32
C PRO A 138 -7.35 7.28 12.57
N LYS A 139 -8.60 7.63 12.85
CA LYS A 139 -9.34 7.09 14.01
C LYS A 139 -9.62 5.60 13.88
N ILE A 140 -9.86 5.13 12.65
CA ILE A 140 -10.05 3.70 12.40
C ILE A 140 -8.71 2.97 12.61
N PHE A 141 -7.61 3.48 12.08
CA PHE A 141 -6.28 2.90 12.32
C PHE A 141 -5.94 2.83 13.81
N GLN A 142 -6.16 3.90 14.56
CA GLN A 142 -5.94 3.94 16.01
C GLN A 142 -6.77 2.88 16.76
N LYS A 143 -8.03 2.64 16.35
CA LYS A 143 -8.87 1.58 16.91
C LYS A 143 -8.23 0.19 16.79
N PHE A 144 -7.45 -0.04 15.74
CA PHE A 144 -6.72 -1.28 15.48
C PHE A 144 -5.25 -1.25 15.95
N GLY A 145 -4.86 -0.23 16.73
CA GLY A 145 -3.49 -0.11 17.28
C GLY A 145 -2.45 0.32 16.25
N ILE A 146 -2.86 0.91 15.12
CA ILE A 146 -1.97 1.42 14.09
C ILE A 146 -1.81 2.93 14.32
N ASP A 147 -0.58 3.37 14.61
CA ASP A 147 -0.23 4.75 14.97
C ASP A 147 0.60 5.47 13.89
N LYS A 148 0.82 4.83 12.75
CA LYS A 148 1.62 5.32 11.62
C LYS A 148 0.86 5.17 10.32
N CYS A 149 1.01 6.16 9.43
CA CYS A 149 0.39 6.13 8.11
C CYS A 149 1.34 6.68 7.03
N VAL A 150 1.22 6.15 5.83
CA VAL A 150 1.84 6.69 4.61
C VAL A 150 0.72 7.02 3.63
N VAL A 151 0.74 8.24 3.10
CA VAL A 151 -0.23 8.75 2.14
C VAL A 151 0.49 9.46 0.98
N TRP A 152 -0.20 9.68 -0.12
CA TRP A 152 0.32 10.44 -1.24
C TRP A 152 -0.72 11.39 -1.83
N ARG A 153 -1.79 10.84 -2.39
CA ARG A 153 -2.78 11.62 -3.12
C ARG A 153 -3.61 12.49 -2.17
N GLY A 154 -3.96 13.68 -2.64
CA GLY A 154 -4.81 14.58 -1.86
C GLY A 154 -4.10 15.47 -0.85
N CYS A 155 -2.78 15.37 -0.70
CA CYS A 155 -2.02 16.13 0.31
C CYS A 155 -1.72 17.58 -0.08
N GLY A 156 -1.70 17.94 -1.39
CA GLY A 156 -1.36 19.29 -1.81
C GLY A 156 0.03 19.74 -1.32
N ASP A 157 0.09 20.84 -0.58
CA ASP A 157 1.34 21.42 -0.06
C ASP A 157 1.72 20.98 1.37
N ILE A 158 1.05 19.97 1.92
CA ILE A 158 1.38 19.42 3.25
C ILE A 158 2.83 18.90 3.25
N PRO A 159 3.61 19.16 4.34
CA PRO A 159 4.98 18.67 4.46
C PRO A 159 5.05 17.14 4.49
N SER A 160 6.28 16.58 4.36
CA SER A 160 6.51 15.14 4.38
C SER A 160 6.06 14.50 5.70
N GLU A 161 6.45 15.07 6.83
CA GLU A 161 6.07 14.58 8.16
C GLU A 161 4.98 15.48 8.76
N PHE A 162 3.84 14.89 9.12
CA PHE A 162 2.74 15.61 9.76
C PHE A 162 1.88 14.68 10.61
N LYS A 163 1.05 15.26 11.48
CA LYS A 163 -0.02 14.51 12.14
C LYS A 163 -1.31 14.61 11.31
N PHE A 164 -1.85 13.47 10.96
CA PHE A 164 -3.17 13.38 10.35
C PHE A 164 -4.18 12.91 11.40
N ASN A 165 -4.98 13.84 11.93
CA ASN A 165 -5.91 13.56 13.03
C ASN A 165 -5.24 12.75 14.17
N GLY A 166 -4.04 13.16 14.60
CA GLY A 166 -3.29 12.57 15.70
C GLY A 166 -2.43 11.35 15.36
N ILE A 167 -2.44 10.83 14.13
CA ILE A 167 -1.53 9.76 13.67
C ILE A 167 -0.29 10.35 13.01
N ASP A 168 0.88 9.80 13.31
CA ASP A 168 2.13 10.13 12.63
C ASP A 168 2.04 9.68 11.16
N THR A 169 2.08 10.66 10.25
CA THR A 169 1.81 10.41 8.83
C THR A 169 2.92 10.95 7.94
N VAL A 170 3.33 10.15 6.97
CA VAL A 170 4.28 10.55 5.94
C VAL A 170 3.54 10.77 4.62
N ASN A 171 3.69 11.98 4.06
CA ASN A 171 3.28 12.32 2.72
C ASN A 171 4.43 11.99 1.74
N LEU A 172 4.18 11.14 0.77
CA LEU A 172 5.15 10.83 -0.29
C LEU A 172 5.21 11.97 -1.29
N ILE A 173 6.03 12.99 -1.04
CA ILE A 173 6.10 14.25 -1.80
C ILE A 173 6.22 14.03 -3.31
N ARG A 174 6.99 13.02 -3.75
CA ARG A 174 7.18 12.65 -5.16
C ARG A 174 6.41 11.39 -5.57
N GLY A 175 5.53 10.91 -4.70
CA GLY A 175 4.80 9.66 -4.90
C GLY A 175 5.68 8.43 -4.69
N TYR A 176 5.16 7.29 -5.12
CA TYR A 176 5.83 6.00 -4.99
C TYR A 176 6.47 5.50 -6.30
N PHE A 177 6.37 6.26 -7.40
CA PHE A 177 6.93 5.91 -8.71
C PHE A 177 8.40 6.31 -8.81
N MET A 178 9.31 5.49 -8.29
CA MET A 178 10.77 5.68 -8.37
C MET A 178 11.42 4.46 -9.01
N ASP A 179 11.11 4.22 -10.29
CA ASP A 179 11.59 3.09 -11.07
C ASP A 179 12.89 3.40 -11.85
N ILE A 180 13.58 4.49 -11.46
CA ILE A 180 14.77 5.00 -12.14
C ILE A 180 15.88 3.95 -12.29
N PHE A 181 15.97 3.01 -11.34
CA PHE A 181 16.99 1.98 -11.36
C PHE A 181 16.75 0.91 -12.45
N SER A 182 15.50 0.72 -12.88
CA SER A 182 15.12 -0.15 -14.01
C SER A 182 15.21 0.58 -15.36
N ALA A 183 15.38 1.91 -15.35
CA ALA A 183 15.45 2.69 -16.59
C ALA A 183 16.77 2.44 -17.34
N PRO A 184 16.75 2.42 -18.70
CA PRO A 184 17.96 2.25 -19.52
C PRO A 184 18.77 3.56 -19.58
N MET A 185 19.24 4.01 -18.41
CA MET A 185 20.00 5.24 -18.21
C MET A 185 21.39 4.92 -17.64
N THR A 186 22.37 5.80 -17.90
CA THR A 186 23.68 5.68 -17.24
C THR A 186 23.58 6.03 -15.75
N ILE A 187 24.59 5.66 -14.96
CA ILE A 187 24.63 5.97 -13.52
C ILE A 187 24.62 7.49 -13.28
N GLU A 188 25.31 8.26 -14.12
CA GLU A 188 25.33 9.72 -14.05
C GLU A 188 23.94 10.31 -14.29
N GLN A 189 23.22 9.83 -15.31
CA GLN A 189 21.85 10.25 -15.59
C GLN A 189 20.89 9.88 -14.45
N LYS A 190 21.06 8.69 -13.87
CA LYS A 190 20.27 8.26 -12.69
C LYS A 190 20.56 9.15 -11.48
N ALA A 191 21.82 9.49 -11.23
CA ALA A 191 22.22 10.36 -10.13
C ALA A 191 21.66 11.78 -10.30
N GLU A 192 21.73 12.36 -11.49
CA GLU A 192 21.14 13.67 -11.81
C GLU A 192 19.62 13.67 -11.58
N TRP A 193 18.91 12.68 -12.13
CA TRP A 193 17.47 12.55 -11.94
C TRP A 193 17.09 12.38 -10.46
N LEU A 194 17.85 11.56 -9.72
CA LEU A 194 17.63 11.36 -8.28
C LEU A 194 17.89 12.65 -7.52
N LYS A 195 18.95 13.38 -7.81
CA LYS A 195 19.23 14.66 -7.17
C LYS A 195 18.06 15.63 -7.31
N ASP A 196 17.53 15.81 -8.52
CA ASP A 196 16.40 16.71 -8.79
C ASP A 196 15.13 16.32 -8.01
N ASN A 197 14.89 15.03 -7.81
CA ASN A 197 13.75 14.55 -7.04
C ASN A 197 14.00 14.64 -5.54
N LEU A 198 15.20 14.34 -5.06
CA LEU A 198 15.58 14.48 -3.66
C LEU A 198 15.58 15.95 -3.22
N ASP A 199 15.98 16.90 -4.05
CA ASP A 199 15.88 18.33 -3.79
C ASP A 199 14.42 18.72 -3.52
N LYS A 200 13.46 18.27 -4.33
CA LYS A 200 12.03 18.53 -4.14
C LYS A 200 11.46 17.88 -2.86
N ILE A 201 11.95 16.68 -2.50
CA ILE A 201 11.57 16.04 -1.24
C ILE A 201 12.15 16.84 -0.07
N ALA A 202 13.41 17.27 -0.17
CA ALA A 202 14.12 18.01 0.87
C ALA A 202 13.53 19.39 1.19
N GLU A 203 12.81 20.01 0.23
CA GLU A 203 12.06 21.26 0.47
C GLU A 203 10.94 21.10 1.50
N LYS A 204 10.43 19.87 1.67
CA LYS A 204 9.27 19.53 2.50
C LYS A 204 9.59 18.59 3.66
N SER A 205 10.84 18.15 3.79
CA SER A 205 11.32 17.20 4.80
C SER A 205 12.46 17.81 5.64
N GLY A 206 12.75 17.20 6.79
CA GLY A 206 13.87 17.55 7.65
C GLY A 206 15.22 17.01 7.14
N ASP A 207 16.04 16.49 8.08
CA ASP A 207 17.38 15.96 7.79
C ASP A 207 17.36 14.56 7.15
N TYR A 208 16.25 13.86 7.29
CA TYR A 208 16.00 12.55 6.71
C TYR A 208 14.95 12.64 5.62
N LEU A 209 15.16 11.92 4.52
CA LEU A 209 14.22 11.82 3.40
C LEU A 209 13.76 10.37 3.25
N LEU A 210 12.48 10.16 2.90
CA LEU A 210 11.97 8.84 2.54
C LEU A 210 11.92 8.71 1.01
N LEU A 211 12.52 7.64 0.48
CA LEU A 211 12.55 7.35 -0.95
C LEU A 211 11.97 5.95 -1.21
N PRO A 212 10.74 5.84 -1.73
CA PRO A 212 10.22 4.57 -2.25
C PRO A 212 10.92 4.22 -3.56
N ILE A 213 11.50 3.03 -3.68
CA ILE A 213 12.08 2.51 -4.93
C ILE A 213 11.20 1.38 -5.43
N GLY A 214 10.49 1.63 -6.50
CA GLY A 214 9.52 0.73 -7.10
C GLY A 214 8.44 1.50 -7.87
N ALA A 215 7.47 0.80 -8.38
CA ALA A 215 6.27 1.33 -9.05
C ALA A 215 5.20 0.24 -9.18
N ASP A 216 4.16 0.49 -9.99
CA ASP A 216 3.10 -0.48 -10.26
C ASP A 216 3.66 -1.75 -10.90
N HIS A 217 3.42 -2.89 -10.23
CA HIS A 217 3.73 -4.22 -10.75
C HIS A 217 5.20 -4.47 -11.11
N LEU A 218 6.12 -3.68 -10.55
CA LEU A 218 7.56 -3.86 -10.78
C LEU A 218 8.19 -4.83 -9.77
N GLY A 219 9.17 -5.59 -10.25
CA GLY A 219 10.12 -6.33 -9.42
C GLY A 219 11.27 -5.44 -8.96
N VAL A 220 12.32 -6.07 -8.45
CA VAL A 220 13.54 -5.42 -7.99
C VAL A 220 14.69 -5.79 -8.92
N GLU A 221 15.49 -4.80 -9.32
CA GLU A 221 16.69 -5.04 -10.10
C GLU A 221 17.71 -5.84 -9.28
N PRO A 222 18.28 -6.93 -9.83
CA PRO A 222 19.19 -7.79 -9.08
C PRO A 222 20.48 -7.12 -8.60
N ASP A 223 20.86 -6.01 -9.20
CA ASP A 223 22.05 -5.20 -8.93
C ASP A 223 21.74 -3.86 -8.27
N ILE A 224 20.52 -3.73 -7.67
CA ILE A 224 20.06 -2.47 -7.09
C ILE A 224 21.02 -1.91 -6.03
N ALA A 225 21.66 -2.76 -5.22
CA ALA A 225 22.61 -2.32 -4.21
C ALA A 225 23.86 -1.70 -4.84
N GLU A 226 24.41 -2.33 -5.86
CA GLU A 226 25.56 -1.85 -6.61
C GLU A 226 25.25 -0.53 -7.33
N GLN A 227 24.07 -0.41 -7.93
CA GLN A 227 23.64 0.84 -8.56
C GLN A 227 23.52 1.99 -7.54
N ILE A 228 22.96 1.74 -6.36
CA ILE A 228 22.86 2.74 -5.29
C ILE A 228 24.24 3.16 -4.79
N GLU A 229 25.18 2.21 -4.61
CA GLU A 229 26.55 2.53 -4.23
C GLU A 229 27.22 3.45 -5.27
N GLN A 230 27.07 3.14 -6.56
CA GLN A 230 27.61 3.98 -7.64
C GLN A 230 26.96 5.37 -7.65
N VAL A 231 25.66 5.47 -7.55
CA VAL A 231 24.93 6.75 -7.46
C VAL A 231 25.39 7.57 -6.26
N ASN A 232 25.59 6.96 -5.09
CA ASN A 232 26.07 7.63 -3.88
C ASN A 232 27.47 8.28 -4.04
N THR A 233 28.31 7.77 -4.95
CA THR A 233 29.60 8.41 -5.26
C THR A 233 29.45 9.73 -6.00
N LEU A 234 28.33 9.92 -6.70
CA LEU A 234 28.03 11.11 -7.51
C LEU A 234 27.16 12.13 -6.76
N LEU A 235 26.40 11.71 -5.74
CA LEU A 235 25.57 12.60 -4.94
C LEU A 235 26.39 13.28 -3.84
N ASN A 236 26.56 14.61 -3.94
CA ASN A 236 27.32 15.39 -2.96
C ASN A 236 26.51 15.73 -1.71
N ASP A 237 25.21 15.95 -1.85
CA ASP A 237 24.31 16.47 -0.81
C ASP A 237 23.50 15.38 -0.11
N TYR A 238 23.48 14.16 -0.65
CA TYR A 238 22.64 13.05 -0.20
C TYR A 238 23.43 11.75 -0.05
N GLU A 239 23.00 10.91 0.87
CA GLU A 239 23.46 9.52 1.03
C GLU A 239 22.24 8.59 1.08
N ILE A 240 22.05 7.75 0.05
CA ILE A 240 20.94 6.79 -0.04
C ILE A 240 21.34 5.51 0.68
N LYS A 241 20.47 5.07 1.62
CA LYS A 241 20.63 3.83 2.40
C LYS A 241 19.40 2.95 2.23
N LEU A 242 19.59 1.74 1.72
CA LEU A 242 18.52 0.75 1.68
C LEU A 242 18.10 0.35 3.09
N SER A 243 16.81 0.46 3.38
CA SER A 243 16.22 0.19 4.67
C SER A 243 14.72 -0.14 4.51
N ASN A 244 13.88 0.34 5.42
CA ASN A 244 12.43 0.16 5.39
C ASN A 244 11.71 1.37 6.00
N PRO A 245 10.40 1.54 5.76
CA PRO A 245 9.64 2.68 6.28
C PRO A 245 9.62 2.77 7.81
N PHE A 246 9.68 1.65 8.53
CA PHE A 246 9.65 1.66 10.00
C PHE A 246 10.88 2.35 10.59
N GLU A 247 12.05 2.17 9.99
CA GLU A 247 13.27 2.86 10.41
C GLU A 247 13.17 4.37 10.15
N TYR A 248 12.58 4.78 9.03
CA TYR A 248 12.32 6.18 8.78
C TYR A 248 11.45 6.82 9.87
N PHE A 249 10.31 6.21 10.22
CA PHE A 249 9.42 6.71 11.28
C PHE A 249 10.13 6.88 12.62
N LYS A 250 11.09 6.01 12.96
CA LYS A 250 11.89 6.13 14.18
C LYS A 250 12.81 7.35 14.14
N LEU A 251 13.45 7.60 13.00
CA LEU A 251 14.40 8.71 12.82
C LEU A 251 13.71 10.07 12.90
N VAL A 252 12.52 10.20 12.30
CA VAL A 252 11.77 11.46 12.17
C VAL A 252 10.69 11.65 13.24
N LYS A 253 10.63 10.82 14.28
CA LYS A 253 9.55 10.83 15.29
C LYS A 253 9.23 12.19 15.90
N ASN A 254 10.20 13.10 15.99
CA ASN A 254 10.02 14.44 16.56
C ASN A 254 9.50 15.46 15.53
N ASN A 255 9.45 15.13 14.25
CA ASN A 255 9.03 16.05 13.20
C ASN A 255 7.51 16.10 13.05
N PHE A 256 6.81 15.01 13.35
CA PHE A 256 5.36 14.89 13.14
C PHE A 256 4.53 15.91 13.93
N SER A 257 5.01 16.37 15.09
CA SER A 257 4.32 17.36 15.91
C SER A 257 4.42 18.81 15.40
N GLN A 258 5.20 19.05 14.35
CA GLN A 258 5.42 20.40 13.80
C GLN A 258 4.26 20.87 12.91
N TYR A 259 3.49 19.93 12.35
CA TYR A 259 2.36 20.23 11.49
C TYR A 259 1.23 19.22 11.74
N GLU A 260 0.00 19.71 11.88
CA GLU A 260 -1.18 18.88 12.08
C GLU A 260 -2.27 19.24 11.08
N TRP A 261 -2.88 18.21 10.48
CA TRP A 261 -3.99 18.31 9.55
C TRP A 261 -5.18 17.49 10.05
N ASN A 262 -6.34 18.15 10.21
CA ASN A 262 -7.51 17.56 10.84
C ASN A 262 -8.73 17.43 9.91
N ASN A 263 -8.55 17.67 8.60
CA ASN A 263 -9.59 17.57 7.59
C ASN A 263 -9.30 16.44 6.61
N GLU A 264 -10.18 16.23 5.63
CA GLU A 264 -9.94 15.33 4.52
C GLU A 264 -8.72 15.75 3.69
N LEU A 265 -8.02 14.79 3.13
CA LEU A 265 -6.95 15.03 2.16
C LEU A 265 -7.52 14.87 0.75
N ARG A 266 -7.91 15.98 0.12
CA ARG A 266 -8.58 16.01 -1.19
C ARG A 266 -8.07 17.09 -2.13
N ASP A 267 -6.89 17.60 -1.88
CA ASP A 267 -6.24 18.56 -2.77
C ASP A 267 -5.68 17.86 -4.01
N ASN A 268 -6.17 18.25 -5.19
CA ASN A 268 -5.73 17.69 -6.48
C ASN A 268 -4.70 18.57 -7.21
N SER A 269 -4.14 19.56 -6.54
CA SER A 269 -3.19 20.50 -7.16
C SER A 269 -1.84 19.88 -7.51
N LYS A 270 -1.44 18.82 -6.80
CA LYS A 270 -0.16 18.13 -6.99
C LYS A 270 -0.32 16.72 -7.59
N THR A 271 -1.42 16.04 -7.30
CA THR A 271 -1.69 14.66 -7.77
C THR A 271 -3.16 14.49 -8.10
N PHE A 272 -3.47 13.61 -9.04
CA PHE A 272 -4.86 13.27 -9.34
C PHE A 272 -5.52 12.50 -8.19
N ILE A 273 -6.75 12.89 -7.83
CA ILE A 273 -7.61 12.16 -6.89
C ILE A 273 -8.86 11.58 -7.58
N LEU A 274 -8.90 11.57 -8.89
CA LEU A 274 -9.90 10.93 -9.76
C LEU A 274 -11.36 11.19 -9.35
N GLN A 275 -11.75 12.43 -9.03
CA GLN A 275 -13.12 12.77 -8.59
C GLN A 275 -14.20 12.26 -9.54
N GLY A 276 -13.94 12.19 -10.84
CA GLY A 276 -14.87 11.65 -11.85
C GLY A 276 -15.25 10.20 -11.63
N SER A 277 -14.46 9.42 -10.89
CA SER A 277 -14.72 8.01 -10.57
C SER A 277 -15.99 7.82 -9.73
N TYR A 278 -16.41 8.82 -8.95
CA TYR A 278 -17.62 8.74 -8.11
C TYR A 278 -18.90 8.53 -8.93
N SER A 279 -18.96 9.08 -10.14
CA SER A 279 -20.08 8.92 -11.06
C SER A 279 -19.85 7.89 -12.17
N ALA A 280 -18.63 7.35 -12.28
CA ALA A 280 -18.33 6.30 -13.24
C ALA A 280 -18.96 4.97 -12.82
N ARG A 281 -19.51 4.20 -13.78
CA ARG A 281 -20.02 2.85 -13.55
C ARG A 281 -20.89 2.72 -12.29
N THR A 282 -21.87 3.63 -12.13
CA THR A 282 -22.74 3.73 -10.93
C THR A 282 -23.39 2.42 -10.53
N LYS A 283 -23.61 1.50 -11.48
CA LYS A 283 -24.12 0.15 -11.20
C LYS A 283 -23.22 -0.62 -10.24
N LEU A 284 -21.88 -0.47 -10.32
CA LEU A 284 -20.95 -1.12 -9.38
C LEU A 284 -21.12 -0.57 -7.97
N LYS A 285 -21.30 0.75 -7.82
CA LYS A 285 -21.55 1.41 -6.54
C LYS A 285 -22.87 0.94 -5.91
N GLN A 286 -23.91 0.80 -6.74
CA GLN A 286 -25.20 0.25 -6.30
C GLN A 286 -25.08 -1.21 -5.82
N TYR A 287 -24.34 -2.05 -6.55
CA TYR A 287 -24.04 -3.42 -6.10
C TYR A 287 -23.23 -3.43 -4.80
N ASN A 288 -22.22 -2.57 -4.70
CA ASN A 288 -21.41 -2.44 -3.48
C ASN A 288 -22.29 -2.13 -2.27
N THR A 289 -23.13 -1.08 -2.34
CA THR A 289 -24.04 -0.69 -1.26
C THR A 289 -25.00 -1.81 -0.91
N LYS A 290 -25.59 -2.48 -1.89
CA LYS A 290 -26.48 -3.62 -1.69
C LYS A 290 -25.79 -4.78 -0.97
N CYS A 291 -24.60 -5.16 -1.44
CA CYS A 291 -23.83 -6.27 -0.87
C CYS A 291 -23.35 -5.96 0.55
N THR A 292 -22.90 -4.74 0.82
CA THR A 292 -22.55 -4.28 2.17
C THR A 292 -23.73 -4.45 3.11
N TYR A 293 -24.90 -3.93 2.76
CA TYR A 293 -26.11 -4.06 3.56
C TYR A 293 -26.48 -5.53 3.83
N LEU A 294 -26.52 -6.36 2.81
CA LEU A 294 -26.85 -7.77 2.94
C LEU A 294 -25.86 -8.53 3.85
N LEU A 295 -24.56 -8.26 3.71
CA LEU A 295 -23.55 -8.87 4.57
C LEU A 295 -23.68 -8.44 6.03
N GLU A 296 -24.02 -7.18 6.29
CA GLU A 296 -24.33 -6.73 7.66
C GLU A 296 -25.54 -7.45 8.26
N GLN A 297 -26.63 -7.64 7.48
CA GLN A 297 -27.79 -8.38 7.94
C GLN A 297 -27.44 -9.85 8.23
N ALA A 298 -26.75 -10.53 7.31
CA ALA A 298 -26.33 -11.91 7.50
C ALA A 298 -25.42 -12.05 8.75
N ASN A 299 -24.47 -11.12 8.94
CA ASN A 299 -23.59 -11.13 10.11
C ASN A 299 -24.36 -10.91 11.44
N LYS A 300 -25.34 -10.01 11.47
CA LYS A 300 -26.21 -9.80 12.65
C LYS A 300 -27.02 -11.04 13.00
N LEU A 301 -27.55 -11.75 11.99
CA LEU A 301 -28.29 -13.00 12.21
C LEU A 301 -27.38 -14.09 12.80
N GLN A 302 -26.16 -14.25 12.28
CA GLN A 302 -25.19 -15.21 12.81
C GLN A 302 -24.80 -14.90 14.26
N GLN A 303 -24.60 -13.64 14.61
CA GLN A 303 -24.30 -13.23 15.99
C GLN A 303 -25.48 -13.56 16.95
N LYS A 304 -26.73 -13.51 16.48
CA LYS A 304 -27.92 -13.73 17.28
C LYS A 304 -28.31 -15.21 17.39
N TYR A 305 -28.17 -15.97 16.30
CA TYR A 305 -28.76 -17.31 16.21
C TYR A 305 -27.76 -18.45 16.08
N GLY A 306 -26.47 -18.14 15.91
CA GLY A 306 -25.40 -19.14 15.84
C GLY A 306 -24.34 -18.79 14.81
N SER A 307 -23.23 -19.49 14.87
CA SER A 307 -22.01 -19.19 14.10
C SER A 307 -21.73 -20.15 12.93
N GLU A 308 -22.71 -20.97 12.54
CA GLU A 308 -22.56 -22.03 11.53
C GLU A 308 -22.01 -21.51 10.20
N TYR A 309 -22.43 -20.30 9.77
CA TYR A 309 -22.04 -19.72 8.48
C TYR A 309 -20.93 -18.67 8.56
N ASN A 310 -20.23 -18.53 9.70
CA ASN A 310 -19.19 -17.50 9.88
C ASN A 310 -18.09 -17.58 8.80
N SER A 311 -17.65 -18.78 8.42
CA SER A 311 -16.61 -18.96 7.40
C SER A 311 -17.06 -18.54 6.00
N VAL A 312 -18.32 -18.81 5.65
CA VAL A 312 -18.86 -18.40 4.34
C VAL A 312 -19.17 -16.91 4.30
N ILE A 313 -19.55 -16.30 5.44
CA ILE A 313 -19.69 -14.84 5.56
C ILE A 313 -18.32 -14.17 5.44
N GLU A 314 -17.27 -14.68 6.09
CA GLU A 314 -15.90 -14.17 5.93
C GLU A 314 -15.44 -14.29 4.46
N TYR A 315 -15.73 -15.39 3.80
CA TYR A 315 -15.48 -15.56 2.37
C TYR A 315 -16.22 -14.51 1.53
N ALA A 316 -17.50 -14.26 1.80
CA ALA A 316 -18.27 -13.25 1.09
C ALA A 316 -17.75 -11.82 1.34
N TYR A 317 -17.29 -11.50 2.57
CA TYR A 317 -16.55 -10.24 2.81
C TYR A 317 -15.28 -10.15 1.96
N LYS A 318 -14.47 -11.21 1.86
CA LYS A 318 -13.28 -11.21 1.00
C LYS A 318 -13.62 -10.96 -0.48
N LEU A 319 -14.76 -11.45 -0.97
CA LEU A 319 -15.25 -11.13 -2.32
C LEU A 319 -15.61 -9.64 -2.45
N LEU A 320 -16.29 -9.07 -1.44
CA LEU A 320 -16.63 -7.64 -1.40
C LEU A 320 -15.37 -6.78 -1.39
N LEU A 321 -14.42 -7.09 -0.52
CA LEU A 321 -13.17 -6.35 -0.38
C LEU A 321 -12.32 -6.38 -1.66
N LYS A 322 -12.29 -7.50 -2.38
CA LYS A 322 -11.65 -7.58 -3.70
C LYS A 322 -12.27 -6.63 -4.72
N ASN A 323 -13.58 -6.40 -4.65
CA ASN A 323 -14.29 -5.44 -5.49
C ASN A 323 -14.12 -3.99 -5.01
N GLN A 324 -13.81 -3.77 -3.74
CA GLN A 324 -13.55 -2.47 -3.12
C GLN A 324 -12.09 -2.02 -3.27
N ALA A 325 -11.20 -2.84 -3.85
CA ALA A 325 -9.92 -2.36 -4.34
C ALA A 325 -10.15 -1.07 -5.16
N HIS A 326 -9.30 -0.05 -4.95
CA HIS A 326 -9.57 1.31 -5.43
C HIS A 326 -9.93 1.35 -6.93
N ASP A 327 -9.22 0.65 -7.82
CA ASP A 327 -9.54 0.59 -9.26
C ASP A 327 -10.86 -0.12 -9.56
N GLY A 328 -11.21 -1.14 -8.76
CA GLY A 328 -12.45 -1.88 -8.90
C GLY A 328 -13.66 -1.01 -8.60
N ILE A 329 -13.73 -0.45 -7.39
CA ILE A 329 -14.87 0.36 -6.95
C ILE A 329 -14.93 1.72 -7.66
N CYS A 330 -13.79 2.33 -8.00
CA CYS A 330 -13.73 3.57 -8.78
C CYS A 330 -14.27 3.37 -10.20
N GLY A 331 -14.14 2.17 -10.75
CA GLY A 331 -14.65 1.87 -12.09
C GLY A 331 -13.69 2.29 -13.21
N CYS A 332 -12.39 2.45 -12.91
CA CYS A 332 -11.35 2.82 -13.86
C CYS A 332 -10.64 1.62 -14.51
N SER A 333 -10.97 0.40 -14.10
CA SER A 333 -10.47 -0.83 -14.71
C SER A 333 -11.11 -1.11 -16.09
N THR A 334 -10.60 -2.12 -16.79
CA THR A 334 -11.18 -2.56 -18.07
C THR A 334 -12.55 -3.24 -17.89
N ASP A 335 -13.32 -3.34 -18.98
CA ASP A 335 -14.64 -3.97 -18.95
C ASP A 335 -14.60 -5.43 -18.52
N LEU A 336 -13.54 -6.15 -18.87
CA LEU A 336 -13.37 -7.55 -18.47
C LEU A 336 -13.22 -7.70 -16.95
N VAL A 337 -12.46 -6.82 -16.32
CA VAL A 337 -12.34 -6.75 -14.87
C VAL A 337 -13.70 -6.45 -14.22
N HIS A 338 -14.43 -5.48 -14.76
CA HIS A 338 -15.74 -5.12 -14.18
C HIS A 338 -16.82 -6.20 -14.35
N ARG A 339 -16.73 -7.07 -15.36
CA ARG A 339 -17.59 -8.28 -15.44
C ARG A 339 -17.30 -9.23 -14.27
N GLU A 340 -16.03 -9.42 -13.94
CA GLU A 340 -15.65 -10.24 -12.79
C GLU A 340 -16.12 -9.62 -11.46
N ASN A 341 -16.05 -8.30 -11.32
CA ASN A 341 -16.60 -7.61 -10.16
C ASN A 341 -18.12 -7.86 -10.00
N ILE A 342 -18.89 -7.82 -11.09
CA ILE A 342 -20.32 -8.13 -11.08
C ILE A 342 -20.53 -9.58 -10.62
N THR A 343 -19.77 -10.52 -11.16
CA THR A 343 -19.84 -11.94 -10.77
C THR A 343 -19.60 -12.13 -9.26
N ARG A 344 -18.63 -11.43 -8.69
CA ARG A 344 -18.37 -11.48 -7.23
C ARG A 344 -19.56 -10.90 -6.44
N TYR A 345 -20.14 -9.78 -6.86
CA TYR A 345 -21.34 -9.21 -6.21
C TYR A 345 -22.53 -10.19 -6.25
N GLU A 346 -22.74 -10.86 -7.39
CA GLU A 346 -23.80 -11.86 -7.53
C GLU A 346 -23.60 -13.07 -6.60
N LYS A 347 -22.36 -13.54 -6.44
CA LYS A 347 -22.03 -14.59 -5.45
C LYS A 347 -22.35 -14.15 -4.02
N ILE A 348 -22.01 -12.90 -3.66
CA ILE A 348 -22.34 -12.34 -2.33
C ILE A 348 -23.86 -12.34 -2.13
N ILE A 349 -24.63 -11.89 -3.12
CA ILE A 349 -26.09 -11.85 -3.05
C ILE A 349 -26.67 -13.27 -2.89
N GLN A 350 -26.16 -14.26 -3.61
CA GLN A 350 -26.58 -15.66 -3.48
C GLN A 350 -26.34 -16.17 -2.05
N ILE A 351 -25.14 -15.97 -1.52
CA ILE A 351 -24.78 -16.39 -0.16
C ILE A 351 -25.68 -15.74 0.87
N THR A 352 -25.80 -14.41 0.83
CA THR A 352 -26.54 -13.66 1.85
C THR A 352 -28.05 -13.92 1.80
N ASN A 353 -28.65 -14.05 0.61
CA ASN A 353 -30.07 -14.39 0.48
C ASN A 353 -30.38 -15.82 0.99
N THR A 354 -29.39 -16.70 1.04
CA THR A 354 -29.58 -18.05 1.58
C THR A 354 -29.48 -18.06 3.11
N ILE A 355 -28.75 -17.13 3.70
CA ILE A 355 -28.53 -17.01 5.16
C ILE A 355 -29.66 -16.20 5.82
N ILE A 356 -30.14 -15.15 5.14
CA ILE A 356 -31.22 -14.26 5.62
C ILE A 356 -32.58 -14.91 5.43
#